data_46c37edeec67678cd73e9db58f8e8718
#
_entry.id   46c37edeec67678cd73e9db58f8e8718
#
_cell.length_a   1.000
_cell.length_b   1.000
_cell.length_c   1.000
_cell.angle_alpha   90.00
_cell.angle_beta   90.00
_cell.angle_gamma   90.00
#
_symmetry.space_group_name_H-M   'P 1'
#
loop_
_entity.id
_entity.type
_entity.pdbx_description
1 polymer ?
#
loop_
_entity_poly.entity_id
_entity_poly.type
_entity_poly.pdbx_seq_one_letter_code
_entity_poly.pdbx_strand_id
1 'polypeptide(L)'
;MNKLIKLRQMGFSISWKLILMGRRFPEAAPEPLGRAEIVTYLMTLLEGGADPALEAQAISLLCAAEDGEAFDRQLQRLAQDDPADEALQRRKWCAYFLAQILEAEIQDPVQGLLELLFFWCNIGCSARCPHDLMEKLSPETFFCDSNYRRVLAQNRAWLQKEIAEILLQEGREGAAQQEKSDA
;
A
#
# COMPACT_ATOMS: atom_id res chain seq x y z
N MET A 1 -9.95 6.31 -8.33
CA MET A 1 -9.38 5.02 -8.84
C MET A 1 -9.29 4.04 -7.68
N ASN A 2 -9.64 2.76 -7.87
CA ASN A 2 -9.61 1.75 -6.82
C ASN A 2 -8.17 1.46 -6.35
N LYS A 3 -7.91 1.59 -5.04
CA LYS A 3 -6.58 1.46 -4.44
C LYS A 3 -5.98 0.05 -4.64
N LEU A 4 -6.81 -1.00 -4.51
CA LEU A 4 -6.36 -2.39 -4.70
C LEU A 4 -5.99 -2.68 -6.16
N ILE A 5 -6.74 -2.14 -7.11
CA ILE A 5 -6.40 -2.25 -8.55
C ILE A 5 -5.07 -1.55 -8.83
N LYS A 6 -4.85 -0.37 -8.25
CA LYS A 6 -3.57 0.35 -8.43
C LYS A 6 -2.39 -0.42 -7.81
N LEU A 7 -2.54 -0.98 -6.60
CA LEU A 7 -1.53 -1.86 -6.00
C LEU A 7 -1.20 -3.05 -6.90
N ARG A 8 -2.21 -3.69 -7.50
CA ARG A 8 -2.01 -4.77 -8.47
C ARG A 8 -1.29 -4.30 -9.76
N GLN A 9 -1.60 -3.09 -10.24
CA GLN A 9 -0.89 -2.47 -11.38
C GLN A 9 0.58 -2.17 -11.06
N MET A 10 0.92 -1.92 -9.79
CA MET A 10 2.31 -1.81 -9.33
C MET A 10 3.02 -3.17 -9.27
N GLY A 11 2.32 -4.26 -9.56
CA GLY A 11 2.85 -5.63 -9.58
C GLY A 11 2.68 -6.38 -8.26
N PHE A 12 2.08 -5.78 -7.23
CA PHE A 12 1.95 -6.41 -5.91
C PHE A 12 0.85 -7.45 -5.86
N SER A 13 1.09 -8.56 -5.17
CA SER A 13 0.05 -9.51 -4.78
C SER A 13 -0.87 -8.86 -3.73
N ILE A 14 -2.16 -9.17 -3.80
CA ILE A 14 -3.17 -8.64 -2.87
C ILE A 14 -3.56 -9.77 -1.92
N SER A 15 -3.16 -9.64 -0.66
CA SER A 15 -3.48 -10.56 0.43
C SER A 15 -4.63 -10.03 1.29
N TRP A 16 -5.28 -10.90 2.06
CA TRP A 16 -6.34 -10.49 3.00
C TRP A 16 -5.82 -9.57 4.10
N LYS A 17 -4.57 -9.79 4.56
CA LYS A 17 -3.89 -8.88 5.49
C LYS A 17 -3.67 -7.49 4.91
N LEU A 18 -3.30 -7.40 3.62
CA LEU A 18 -3.17 -6.12 2.93
C LEU A 18 -4.52 -5.36 2.91
N ILE A 19 -5.60 -6.06 2.55
CA ILE A 19 -6.95 -5.48 2.51
C ILE A 19 -7.38 -5.01 3.91
N LEU A 20 -7.22 -5.86 4.93
CA LEU A 20 -7.57 -5.52 6.31
C LEU A 20 -6.76 -4.32 6.83
N MET A 21 -5.47 -4.28 6.52
CA MET A 21 -4.59 -3.16 6.90
C MET A 21 -5.06 -1.85 6.27
N GLY A 22 -5.37 -1.85 4.97
CA GLY A 22 -5.91 -0.67 4.28
C GLY A 22 -7.26 -0.21 4.83
N ARG A 23 -8.10 -1.14 5.31
CA ARG A 23 -9.38 -0.86 5.96
C ARG A 23 -9.21 -0.19 7.34
N ARG A 24 -8.13 -0.50 8.05
CA ARG A 24 -7.83 -0.05 9.41
C ARG A 24 -6.76 1.03 9.50
N PHE A 25 -6.42 1.67 8.40
CA PHE A 25 -5.42 2.75 8.44
C PHE A 25 -5.85 3.81 9.45
N PRO A 26 -4.92 4.32 10.29
CA PRO A 26 -5.21 5.38 11.25
C PRO A 26 -5.71 6.65 10.54
N GLU A 27 -6.45 7.50 11.24
CA GLU A 27 -7.02 8.76 10.74
C GLU A 27 -6.00 9.72 10.11
N ALA A 28 -4.71 9.54 10.42
CA ALA A 28 -3.61 10.29 9.81
C ALA A 28 -3.26 9.83 8.38
N ALA A 29 -3.79 8.68 7.92
CA ALA A 29 -3.58 8.22 6.55
C ALA A 29 -4.63 8.85 5.61
N PRO A 30 -4.25 9.07 4.33
CA PRO A 30 -5.25 9.47 3.34
C PRO A 30 -6.28 8.33 3.25
N GLU A 31 -7.52 8.67 3.29
CA GLU A 31 -8.73 7.85 3.23
C GLU A 31 -8.56 6.32 3.36
N PRO A 32 -9.11 5.66 4.40
CA PRO A 32 -9.06 4.20 4.54
C PRO A 32 -9.70 3.52 3.32
N LEU A 33 -9.34 2.26 3.10
CA LEU A 33 -9.92 1.45 2.03
C LEU A 33 -11.41 1.24 2.27
N GLY A 34 -12.24 1.76 1.36
CA GLY A 34 -13.70 1.68 1.44
C GLY A 34 -14.22 0.26 1.15
N ARG A 35 -15.35 -0.12 1.79
CA ARG A 35 -16.02 -1.40 1.48
C ARG A 35 -16.36 -1.53 -0.02
N ALA A 36 -16.86 -0.46 -0.63
CA ALA A 36 -17.19 -0.47 -2.06
C ALA A 36 -15.96 -0.73 -2.95
N GLU A 37 -14.77 -0.23 -2.56
CA GLU A 37 -13.54 -0.51 -3.30
C GLU A 37 -13.13 -1.98 -3.19
N ILE A 38 -13.31 -2.60 -2.00
CA ILE A 38 -13.03 -4.02 -1.80
C ILE A 38 -13.99 -4.86 -2.64
N VAL A 39 -15.29 -4.59 -2.58
CA VAL A 39 -16.32 -5.29 -3.37
C VAL A 39 -15.99 -5.21 -4.86
N THR A 40 -15.71 -4.01 -5.38
CA THR A 40 -15.34 -3.82 -6.79
C THR A 40 -14.10 -4.64 -7.17
N TYR A 41 -13.08 -4.64 -6.32
CA TYR A 41 -11.88 -5.45 -6.55
C TYR A 41 -12.19 -6.95 -6.59
N LEU A 42 -12.99 -7.46 -5.64
CA LEU A 42 -13.36 -8.88 -5.60
C LEU A 42 -14.18 -9.29 -6.82
N MET A 43 -15.10 -8.46 -7.30
CA MET A 43 -15.82 -8.72 -8.54
C MET A 43 -14.88 -8.84 -9.74
N THR A 44 -13.92 -7.92 -9.86
CA THR A 44 -12.89 -7.98 -10.91
C THR A 44 -12.01 -9.24 -10.80
N LEU A 45 -11.72 -9.69 -9.57
CA LEU A 45 -10.96 -10.91 -9.33
C LEU A 45 -11.72 -12.14 -9.81
N LEU A 46 -13.02 -12.25 -9.51
CA LEU A 46 -13.88 -13.36 -9.93
C LEU A 46 -14.06 -13.40 -11.45
N GLU A 47 -14.25 -12.26 -12.09
CA GLU A 47 -14.33 -12.15 -13.56
C GLU A 47 -13.04 -12.59 -14.25
N GLY A 48 -11.89 -12.39 -13.61
CA GLY A 48 -10.57 -12.77 -14.12
C GLY A 48 -10.20 -14.25 -13.95
N GLY A 49 -11.04 -15.06 -13.28
CA GLY A 49 -10.80 -16.48 -13.03
C GLY A 49 -9.77 -16.71 -11.93
N ALA A 50 -10.14 -16.46 -10.68
CA ALA A 50 -9.32 -16.77 -9.52
C ALA A 50 -9.17 -18.30 -9.32
N ASP A 51 -8.16 -18.69 -8.54
CA ASP A 51 -8.11 -20.10 -8.09
C ASP A 51 -9.33 -20.44 -7.20
N PRO A 52 -9.79 -21.71 -7.14
CA PRO A 52 -11.02 -22.06 -6.45
C PRO A 52 -11.06 -21.72 -4.96
N ALA A 53 -9.93 -21.74 -4.26
CA ALA A 53 -9.86 -21.41 -2.84
C ALA A 53 -10.03 -19.90 -2.62
N LEU A 54 -9.36 -19.10 -3.41
CA LEU A 54 -9.49 -17.63 -3.39
C LEU A 54 -10.89 -17.19 -3.84
N GLU A 55 -11.47 -17.87 -4.84
CA GLU A 55 -12.84 -17.63 -5.30
C GLU A 55 -13.85 -17.86 -4.16
N ALA A 56 -13.76 -19.00 -3.46
CA ALA A 56 -14.64 -19.31 -2.33
C ALA A 56 -14.52 -18.26 -1.20
N GLN A 57 -13.32 -17.81 -0.89
CA GLN A 57 -13.08 -16.76 0.10
C GLN A 57 -13.67 -15.41 -0.34
N ALA A 58 -13.48 -15.03 -1.60
CA ALA A 58 -14.03 -13.80 -2.18
C ALA A 58 -15.58 -13.81 -2.14
N ILE A 59 -16.20 -14.90 -2.55
CA ILE A 59 -17.67 -15.08 -2.50
C ILE A 59 -18.17 -14.97 -1.05
N SER A 60 -17.49 -15.62 -0.11
CA SER A 60 -17.83 -15.57 1.32
C SER A 60 -17.85 -14.13 1.85
N LEU A 61 -16.88 -13.30 1.47
CA LEU A 61 -16.83 -11.90 1.86
C LEU A 61 -17.90 -11.06 1.16
N LEU A 62 -18.16 -11.31 -0.13
CA LEU A 62 -19.21 -10.63 -0.90
C LEU A 62 -20.62 -10.92 -0.33
N CYS A 63 -20.90 -12.13 0.13
CA CYS A 63 -22.17 -12.47 0.80
C CYS A 63 -22.39 -11.67 2.09
N ALA A 64 -21.35 -11.20 2.75
CA ALA A 64 -21.41 -10.34 3.92
C ALA A 64 -21.46 -8.83 3.59
N ALA A 65 -21.41 -8.43 2.29
CA ALA A 65 -21.18 -7.04 1.90
C ALA A 65 -22.33 -6.08 2.26
N GLU A 66 -23.55 -6.55 2.50
CA GLU A 66 -24.71 -5.71 2.89
C GLU A 66 -24.64 -5.32 4.38
N ASP A 67 -24.13 -6.20 5.24
CA ASP A 67 -23.94 -5.95 6.67
C ASP A 67 -22.47 -5.55 6.94
N GLY A 68 -22.27 -4.30 7.36
CA GLY A 68 -20.92 -3.75 7.60
C GLY A 68 -20.16 -4.49 8.71
N GLU A 69 -20.84 -4.92 9.78
CA GLU A 69 -20.19 -5.67 10.87
C GLU A 69 -19.86 -7.11 10.46
N ALA A 70 -20.75 -7.77 9.75
CA ALA A 70 -20.52 -9.11 9.22
C ALA A 70 -19.35 -9.10 8.22
N PHE A 71 -19.30 -8.09 7.35
CA PHE A 71 -18.21 -7.89 6.41
C PHE A 71 -16.85 -7.72 7.11
N ASP A 72 -16.78 -6.83 8.10
CA ASP A 72 -15.53 -6.56 8.81
C ASP A 72 -15.09 -7.78 9.65
N ARG A 73 -16.02 -8.54 10.25
CA ARG A 73 -15.73 -9.81 10.94
C ARG A 73 -15.20 -10.87 9.98
N GLN A 74 -15.82 -11.02 8.80
CA GLN A 74 -15.38 -11.99 7.80
C GLN A 74 -14.01 -11.63 7.21
N LEU A 75 -13.79 -10.36 6.90
CA LEU A 75 -12.49 -9.89 6.45
C LEU A 75 -11.38 -10.14 7.49
N GLN A 76 -11.71 -9.91 8.77
CA GLN A 76 -10.75 -10.18 9.86
C GLN A 76 -10.41 -11.68 9.95
N ARG A 77 -11.41 -12.58 9.81
CA ARG A 77 -11.16 -14.04 9.79
C ARG A 77 -10.24 -14.42 8.64
N LEU A 78 -10.53 -13.97 7.41
CA LEU A 78 -9.69 -14.25 6.24
C LEU A 78 -8.25 -13.76 6.42
N ALA A 79 -8.09 -12.58 7.03
CA ALA A 79 -6.76 -12.04 7.30
C ALA A 79 -6.00 -12.76 8.43
N GLN A 80 -6.69 -13.40 9.38
CA GLN A 80 -6.05 -14.22 10.42
C GLN A 80 -5.43 -15.48 9.84
N ASP A 81 -6.10 -16.10 8.88
CA ASP A 81 -5.66 -17.34 8.22
C ASP A 81 -4.66 -17.07 7.07
N ASP A 82 -4.45 -15.80 6.70
CA ASP A 82 -3.55 -15.39 5.63
C ASP A 82 -2.08 -15.51 6.10
N PRO A 83 -1.22 -16.29 5.42
CA PRO A 83 0.18 -16.47 5.78
C PRO A 83 1.08 -15.26 5.46
N ALA A 84 0.56 -14.25 4.74
CA ALA A 84 1.33 -13.11 4.28
C ALA A 84 2.02 -12.35 5.44
N ASP A 85 3.27 -11.91 5.22
CA ASP A 85 4.01 -11.10 6.19
C ASP A 85 3.41 -9.70 6.34
N GLU A 86 3.05 -9.31 7.55
CA GLU A 86 2.44 -8.02 7.85
C GLU A 86 3.38 -6.84 7.55
N ALA A 87 4.68 -6.99 7.82
CA ALA A 87 5.66 -5.96 7.54
C ALA A 87 5.75 -5.69 6.02
N LEU A 88 5.70 -6.75 5.21
CA LEU A 88 5.66 -6.62 3.75
C LEU A 88 4.38 -5.92 3.27
N GLN A 89 3.21 -6.25 3.85
CA GLN A 89 1.96 -5.57 3.50
C GLN A 89 2.00 -4.07 3.83
N ARG A 90 2.60 -3.70 4.96
CA ARG A 90 2.82 -2.29 5.33
C ARG A 90 3.72 -1.57 4.32
N ARG A 91 4.79 -2.21 3.85
CA ARG A 91 5.68 -1.65 2.82
C ARG A 91 4.94 -1.40 1.50
N LYS A 92 4.05 -2.30 1.07
CA LYS A 92 3.21 -2.10 -0.13
C LYS A 92 2.33 -0.86 -0.02
N TRP A 93 1.65 -0.68 1.11
CA TRP A 93 0.85 0.52 1.34
C TRP A 93 1.70 1.78 1.38
N CYS A 94 2.87 1.74 2.03
CA CYS A 94 3.82 2.85 2.06
C CYS A 94 4.25 3.24 0.62
N ALA A 95 4.63 2.26 -0.21
CA ALA A 95 4.97 2.49 -1.61
C ALA A 95 3.80 3.08 -2.41
N TYR A 96 2.57 2.58 -2.18
CA TYR A 96 1.36 3.10 -2.81
C TYR A 96 1.12 4.58 -2.47
N PHE A 97 1.14 4.95 -1.19
CA PHE A 97 0.89 6.33 -0.77
C PHE A 97 1.96 7.30 -1.28
N LEU A 98 3.23 6.89 -1.24
CA LEU A 98 4.29 7.71 -1.81
C LEU A 98 4.11 7.90 -3.32
N ALA A 99 3.73 6.83 -4.04
CA ALA A 99 3.45 6.93 -5.47
C ALA A 99 2.34 7.96 -5.75
N GLN A 100 1.25 7.98 -4.95
CA GLN A 100 0.17 8.95 -5.11
C GLN A 100 0.64 10.41 -4.93
N ILE A 101 1.49 10.67 -3.92
CA ILE A 101 2.05 12.01 -3.70
C ILE A 101 2.93 12.42 -4.89
N LEU A 102 3.77 11.51 -5.39
CA LEU A 102 4.67 11.80 -6.50
C LEU A 102 3.96 11.95 -7.85
N GLU A 103 2.81 11.29 -8.03
CA GLU A 103 1.94 11.39 -9.21
C GLU A 103 1.06 12.66 -9.19
N ALA A 104 0.82 13.25 -8.03
CA ALA A 104 -0.02 14.46 -7.91
C ALA A 104 0.61 15.71 -8.54
N GLU A 105 1.91 15.67 -8.90
CA GLU A 105 2.65 16.76 -9.56
C GLU A 105 2.42 18.14 -8.92
N ILE A 106 2.52 18.18 -7.58
CA ILE A 106 2.31 19.43 -6.82
C ILE A 106 3.31 20.49 -7.29
N GLN A 107 2.79 21.60 -7.82
CA GLN A 107 3.63 22.66 -8.41
C GLN A 107 4.24 23.58 -7.36
N ASP A 108 3.56 23.78 -6.24
CA ASP A 108 4.07 24.59 -5.13
C ASP A 108 5.13 23.81 -4.33
N PRO A 109 6.39 24.27 -4.31
CA PRO A 109 7.46 23.60 -3.56
C PRO A 109 7.20 23.46 -2.06
N VAL A 110 6.55 24.46 -1.46
CA VAL A 110 6.24 24.45 -0.03
C VAL A 110 5.21 23.36 0.27
N GLN A 111 4.12 23.35 -0.47
CA GLN A 111 3.09 22.32 -0.32
C GLN A 111 3.64 20.93 -0.59
N GLY A 112 4.38 20.74 -1.68
CA GLY A 112 4.95 19.44 -2.04
C GLY A 112 5.92 18.89 -0.99
N LEU A 113 6.77 19.75 -0.42
CA LEU A 113 7.68 19.36 0.67
C LEU A 113 6.94 19.04 1.96
N LEU A 114 5.87 19.78 2.30
CA LEU A 114 5.05 19.49 3.47
C LEU A 114 4.31 18.17 3.33
N GLU A 115 3.77 17.84 2.16
CA GLU A 115 3.13 16.54 1.90
C GLU A 115 4.12 15.37 2.06
N LEU A 116 5.34 15.50 1.52
CA LEU A 116 6.38 14.50 1.69
C LEU A 116 6.86 14.39 3.14
N LEU A 117 7.00 15.51 3.85
CA LEU A 117 7.36 15.53 5.27
C LEU A 117 6.27 14.82 6.10
N PHE A 118 5.01 15.19 5.88
CA PHE A 118 3.86 14.56 6.54
C PHE A 118 3.83 13.03 6.30
N PHE A 119 4.02 12.62 5.04
CA PHE A 119 4.09 11.21 4.68
C PHE A 119 5.17 10.48 5.48
N TRP A 120 6.41 10.97 5.49
CA TRP A 120 7.52 10.30 6.17
C TRP A 120 7.39 10.28 7.70
N CYS A 121 6.76 11.29 8.28
CA CYS A 121 6.53 11.34 9.73
C CYS A 121 5.39 10.44 10.20
N ASN A 122 4.34 10.23 9.38
CA ASN A 122 3.11 9.59 9.83
C ASN A 122 2.82 8.22 9.17
N ILE A 123 3.22 8.01 7.92
CA ILE A 123 2.89 6.81 7.13
C ILE A 123 4.15 6.02 6.83
N GLY A 124 5.15 6.68 6.27
CA GLY A 124 6.47 6.12 6.04
C GLY A 124 7.23 5.94 7.36
N CYS A 125 8.32 5.20 7.34
CA CYS A 125 9.24 5.17 8.46
C CYS A 125 10.26 6.30 8.30
N SER A 126 10.27 7.27 9.21
CA SER A 126 11.21 8.42 9.16
C SER A 126 12.68 7.98 9.07
N ALA A 127 13.03 6.85 9.70
CA ALA A 127 14.37 6.27 9.60
C ALA A 127 14.72 5.76 8.18
N ARG A 128 13.73 5.57 7.30
CA ARG A 128 13.90 5.15 5.90
C ARG A 128 13.77 6.30 4.91
N CYS A 129 13.53 7.51 5.39
CA CYS A 129 13.39 8.70 4.56
C CYS A 129 14.66 8.93 3.73
N PRO A 130 14.56 9.07 2.40
CA PRO A 130 15.71 9.20 1.52
C PRO A 130 16.33 10.61 1.51
N HIS A 131 15.75 11.57 2.22
CA HIS A 131 16.21 12.96 2.26
C HIS A 131 16.29 13.46 3.69
N ASP A 132 17.05 14.54 3.89
CA ASP A 132 17.13 15.20 5.19
C ASP A 132 15.77 15.81 5.54
N LEU A 133 15.25 15.47 6.72
CA LEU A 133 14.10 16.13 7.31
C LEU A 133 14.50 17.53 7.78
N MET A 134 13.53 18.41 7.95
CA MET A 134 13.69 19.84 8.21
C MET A 134 14.63 20.21 9.39
N GLU A 135 14.94 19.27 10.27
CA GLU A 135 15.82 19.47 11.43
C GLU A 135 17.24 19.94 11.11
N LYS A 136 17.71 19.68 9.87
CA LYS A 136 19.09 19.98 9.45
C LYS A 136 19.24 21.21 8.54
N LEU A 137 18.14 21.81 8.11
CA LEU A 137 18.14 22.91 7.15
C LEU A 137 17.39 24.13 7.72
N SER A 138 17.81 25.35 7.35
CA SER A 138 16.97 26.51 7.63
C SER A 138 15.67 26.44 6.81
N PRO A 139 14.57 27.06 7.29
CA PRO A 139 13.30 27.08 6.56
C PRO A 139 13.45 27.59 5.12
N GLU A 140 14.23 28.65 4.92
CA GLU A 140 14.44 29.24 3.59
C GLU A 140 15.19 28.29 2.66
N THR A 141 16.13 27.52 3.20
CA THR A 141 16.88 26.51 2.43
C THR A 141 16.01 25.28 2.17
N PHE A 142 15.19 24.90 3.13
CA PHE A 142 14.31 23.73 2.99
C PHE A 142 13.20 23.98 1.95
N PHE A 143 12.46 25.08 2.06
CA PHE A 143 11.28 25.39 1.23
C PHE A 143 11.62 26.09 -0.11
N CYS A 144 12.73 25.76 -0.73
CA CYS A 144 13.10 26.30 -2.04
C CYS A 144 12.88 25.29 -3.17
N ASP A 145 12.65 25.79 -4.39
CA ASP A 145 12.39 24.99 -5.58
C ASP A 145 13.51 23.99 -5.90
N SER A 146 14.77 24.39 -5.76
CA SER A 146 15.90 23.50 -6.00
C SER A 146 15.94 22.32 -5.03
N ASN A 147 15.64 22.55 -3.75
CA ASN A 147 15.52 21.47 -2.76
C ASN A 147 14.32 20.58 -3.06
N TYR A 148 13.18 21.14 -3.42
CA TYR A 148 11.99 20.36 -3.78
C TYR A 148 12.28 19.39 -4.93
N ARG A 149 12.88 19.85 -6.01
CA ARG A 149 13.27 18.99 -7.14
C ARG A 149 14.24 17.88 -6.72
N ARG A 150 15.21 18.19 -5.86
CA ARG A 150 16.16 17.21 -5.31
C ARG A 150 15.41 16.15 -4.48
N VAL A 151 14.53 16.57 -3.58
CA VAL A 151 13.73 15.69 -2.71
C VAL A 151 12.81 14.81 -3.54
N LEU A 152 12.13 15.34 -4.58
CA LEU A 152 11.33 14.55 -5.50
C LEU A 152 12.16 13.47 -6.19
N ALA A 153 13.34 13.80 -6.70
CA ALA A 153 14.20 12.83 -7.36
C ALA A 153 14.64 11.70 -6.41
N GLN A 154 15.00 12.05 -5.17
CA GLN A 154 15.37 11.07 -4.14
C GLN A 154 14.20 10.15 -3.77
N ASN A 155 12.98 10.70 -3.62
CA ASN A 155 11.80 9.89 -3.32
C ASN A 155 11.39 8.98 -4.48
N ARG A 156 11.50 9.45 -5.73
CA ARG A 156 11.28 8.61 -6.92
C ARG A 156 12.27 7.44 -7.00
N ALA A 157 13.55 7.71 -6.78
CA ALA A 157 14.58 6.66 -6.77
C ALA A 157 14.34 5.64 -5.64
N TRP A 158 14.01 6.12 -4.43
CA TRP A 158 13.65 5.27 -3.30
C TRP A 158 12.44 4.39 -3.62
N LEU A 159 11.38 4.97 -4.18
CA LEU A 159 10.16 4.23 -4.53
C LEU A 159 10.43 3.11 -5.53
N GLN A 160 11.20 3.39 -6.58
CA GLN A 160 11.57 2.37 -7.58
C GLN A 160 12.34 1.21 -6.94
N LYS A 161 13.30 1.51 -6.06
CA LYS A 161 14.06 0.50 -5.32
C LYS A 161 13.16 -0.31 -4.39
N GLU A 162 12.29 0.36 -3.64
CA GLU A 162 11.36 -0.28 -2.69
C GLU A 162 10.40 -1.23 -3.41
N ILE A 163 9.82 -0.82 -4.54
CA ILE A 163 8.96 -1.68 -5.36
C ILE A 163 9.73 -2.93 -5.82
N ALA A 164 10.94 -2.76 -6.33
CA ALA A 164 11.76 -3.90 -6.79
C ALA A 164 12.09 -4.87 -5.64
N GLU A 165 12.41 -4.37 -4.45
CA GLU A 165 12.67 -5.19 -3.26
C GLU A 165 11.42 -5.95 -2.79
N ILE A 166 10.25 -5.29 -2.79
CA ILE A 166 8.97 -5.94 -2.45
C ILE A 166 8.67 -7.09 -3.40
N LEU A 167 8.76 -6.85 -4.72
CA LEU A 167 8.50 -7.87 -5.73
C LEU A 167 9.46 -9.06 -5.63
N LEU A 168 10.73 -8.80 -5.35
CA LEU A 168 11.72 -9.85 -5.12
C LEU A 168 11.40 -10.69 -3.88
N GLN A 169 10.94 -10.05 -2.81
CA GLN A 169 10.55 -10.76 -1.58
C GLN A 169 9.31 -11.61 -1.81
N GLU A 170 8.28 -11.09 -2.49
CA GLU A 170 7.07 -11.85 -2.86
C GLU A 170 7.40 -13.09 -3.70
N GLY A 171 8.30 -12.96 -4.67
CA GLY A 171 8.73 -14.10 -5.49
C GLY A 171 9.40 -15.21 -4.66
N ARG A 172 10.17 -14.86 -3.63
CA ARG A 172 10.80 -15.82 -2.72
C ARG A 172 9.78 -16.50 -1.79
N GLU A 173 8.82 -15.76 -1.27
CA GLU A 173 7.77 -16.29 -0.40
C GLU A 173 6.86 -17.26 -1.18
N GLY A 174 6.51 -16.94 -2.42
CA GLY A 174 5.73 -17.82 -3.30
C GLY A 174 6.45 -19.14 -3.60
N ALA A 175 7.74 -19.10 -3.92
CA ALA A 175 8.54 -20.30 -4.16
C ALA A 175 8.64 -21.19 -2.91
N ALA A 176 8.86 -20.61 -1.74
CA ALA A 176 8.95 -21.36 -0.49
C ALA A 176 7.62 -21.98 -0.03
N GLN A 177 6.48 -21.39 -0.41
CA GLN A 177 5.16 -21.98 -0.14
C GLN A 177 4.85 -23.15 -1.07
N GLN A 178 5.27 -23.08 -2.33
CA GLN A 178 5.09 -24.15 -3.31
C GLN A 178 5.88 -25.40 -2.93
N GLU A 179 7.12 -25.26 -2.49
CA GLU A 179 7.93 -26.38 -2.00
C GLU A 179 7.32 -27.11 -0.80
N LYS A 180 6.62 -26.39 0.09
CA LYS A 180 5.92 -26.98 1.25
C LYS A 180 4.61 -27.66 0.89
N SER A 181 3.98 -27.30 -0.21
CA SER A 181 2.73 -27.91 -0.68
C SER A 181 3.00 -29.23 -1.44
N ASP A 182 4.18 -29.36 -2.02
CA ASP A 182 4.59 -30.50 -2.83
C ASP A 182 5.32 -31.61 -2.01
N ALA A 183 5.55 -31.37 -0.71
CA ALA A 183 6.22 -32.27 0.24
C ALA A 183 5.24 -32.98 1.18
#